data_de36dd7d0516710e47d23552221266ff
#
_entry.id   de36dd7d0516710e47d23552221266ff
#
_cell.length_a   1.000
_cell.length_b   1.000
_cell.length_c   1.000
_cell.angle_alpha   90.00
_cell.angle_beta   90.00
_cell.angle_gamma   90.00
#
_symmetry.space_group_name_H-M   'P 1'
#
loop_
_entity.id
_entity.type
_entity.pdbx_description
1 polymer ?
#
loop_
_entity_poly.entity_id
_entity_poly.type
_entity_poly.pdbx_seq_one_letter_code
_entity_poly.pdbx_strand_id
1 'polypeptide(L)'
;MVKFNSKTIFCVFLFSLLFFLNSCKTDNRYLDRLNDTALFNEAMQQLTDIVVYDIFSPPVASRVYVYPTIAAYSIIQKTHPNKYMSLEGQLTDYIDVSDYSDPNIIPNLAALHAFLVVGKELIFSENKIDAYRENLYKELREEGLSRRELNKSIEYGEIVANEILRWADNDFYKQTRTYPKYTIQQDDKYWKPTPPDYMEGIEPHWNKIRPMVIPSVDIFNPPAPLAIDMRRGSKFYNELMEVYRLGEQVTEDNNESEEAKIAAFWDCNPYVSYHKGHAMFAIKKITPGGHWIGITKIATELANDSFDEAINSYLQVSIALFDGFISCWDT
;
A
#
# COMPACT_ATOMS: atom_id res chain seq x y z
N MET A 1 26.62 -71.95 4.73
CA MET A 1 25.59 -71.42 3.82
C MET A 1 24.25 -71.39 4.58
N VAL A 2 23.81 -70.23 5.02
CA VAL A 2 22.53 -70.12 5.78
C VAL A 2 21.41 -70.06 4.71
N LYS A 3 20.55 -71.09 4.63
CA LYS A 3 19.39 -71.09 3.75
C LYS A 3 18.29 -70.26 4.43
N PHE A 4 18.06 -69.07 3.94
CA PHE A 4 16.91 -68.27 4.36
C PHE A 4 15.60 -68.90 3.80
N ASN A 5 14.66 -69.08 4.67
CA ASN A 5 13.36 -69.67 4.36
C ASN A 5 12.55 -68.64 3.53
N SER A 6 11.93 -69.10 2.41
CA SER A 6 11.11 -68.31 1.50
C SER A 6 10.08 -67.43 2.24
N LYS A 7 9.50 -67.92 3.33
CA LYS A 7 8.58 -67.16 4.18
C LYS A 7 9.22 -66.00 4.89
N THR A 8 10.48 -66.12 5.32
CA THR A 8 11.23 -65.03 6.00
C THR A 8 11.57 -63.90 5.02
N ILE A 9 11.92 -64.25 3.75
CA ILE A 9 12.17 -63.27 2.70
C ILE A 9 10.89 -62.53 2.35
N PHE A 10 9.74 -63.20 2.25
CA PHE A 10 8.44 -62.60 1.97
C PHE A 10 8.00 -61.63 3.12
N CYS A 11 8.17 -62.06 4.39
CA CYS A 11 7.88 -61.17 5.53
C CYS A 11 8.77 -59.95 5.58
N VAL A 12 10.07 -60.04 5.25
CA VAL A 12 10.98 -58.89 5.21
C VAL A 12 10.61 -57.97 4.03
N PHE A 13 10.22 -58.51 2.90
CA PHE A 13 9.75 -57.71 1.75
C PHE A 13 8.42 -57.02 2.02
N LEU A 14 7.48 -57.68 2.71
CA LEU A 14 6.20 -57.09 3.12
C LEU A 14 6.44 -56.01 4.21
N PHE A 15 7.38 -56.23 5.14
CA PHE A 15 7.71 -55.25 6.17
C PHE A 15 8.43 -54.03 5.58
N SER A 16 9.30 -54.20 4.57
CA SER A 16 9.91 -53.08 3.83
C SER A 16 8.89 -52.32 3.00
N LEU A 17 7.90 -52.99 2.40
CA LEU A 17 6.82 -52.35 1.66
C LEU A 17 5.91 -51.48 2.57
N LEU A 18 5.69 -51.95 3.81
CA LEU A 18 4.95 -51.17 4.81
C LEU A 18 5.70 -49.90 5.27
N PHE A 19 7.04 -49.88 5.21
CA PHE A 19 7.82 -48.67 5.48
C PHE A 19 7.71 -47.64 4.37
N PHE A 20 7.45 -48.04 3.12
CA PHE A 20 7.22 -47.11 2.01
C PHE A 20 5.79 -46.56 1.97
N LEU A 21 4.83 -47.16 2.74
CA LEU A 21 3.47 -46.64 2.87
C LEU A 21 3.33 -45.60 4.00
N ASN A 22 4.38 -45.38 4.79
CA ASN A 22 4.38 -44.30 5.76
C ASN A 22 4.84 -43.01 5.11
N SER A 23 3.84 -42.26 4.68
CA SER A 23 3.95 -40.83 4.68
C SER A 23 4.30 -40.12 3.38
N CYS A 24 3.28 -39.83 2.66
CA CYS A 24 3.12 -38.41 2.32
C CYS A 24 2.16 -37.82 3.38
N LYS A 25 2.66 -37.36 4.53
CA LYS A 25 2.00 -36.26 5.22
C LYS A 25 2.06 -35.10 4.22
N THR A 26 0.93 -34.77 3.65
CA THR A 26 0.82 -33.57 2.84
C THR A 26 1.23 -32.41 3.73
N ASP A 27 2.33 -31.76 3.39
CA ASP A 27 2.71 -30.52 4.08
C ASP A 27 1.71 -29.47 3.67
N ASN A 28 0.98 -28.90 4.59
CA ASN A 28 -0.07 -27.90 4.34
C ASN A 28 0.23 -26.58 5.04
N ARG A 29 1.47 -26.38 5.48
CA ARG A 29 1.89 -25.14 6.18
C ARG A 29 1.62 -23.89 5.36
N TYR A 30 1.66 -23.99 4.03
CA TYR A 30 1.31 -22.90 3.15
C TYR A 30 -0.12 -22.37 3.36
N LEU A 31 -1.08 -23.23 3.76
CA LEU A 31 -2.44 -22.80 4.06
C LEU A 31 -2.51 -21.94 5.32
N ASP A 32 -1.80 -22.34 6.37
CA ASP A 32 -1.72 -21.55 7.60
C ASP A 32 -1.10 -20.18 7.29
N ARG A 33 -0.01 -20.16 6.52
CA ARG A 33 0.66 -18.93 6.10
C ARG A 33 -0.22 -18.03 5.23
N LEU A 34 -0.96 -18.60 4.28
CA LEU A 34 -1.88 -17.85 3.40
C LEU A 34 -3.11 -17.29 4.14
N ASN A 35 -3.40 -17.77 5.35
CA ASN A 35 -4.47 -17.26 6.19
C ASN A 35 -3.98 -16.27 7.26
N ASP A 36 -2.66 -16.14 7.42
CA ASP A 36 -2.05 -15.27 8.43
C ASP A 36 -2.01 -13.82 7.94
N THR A 37 -2.44 -12.90 8.79
CA THR A 37 -2.36 -11.45 8.56
C THR A 37 -0.93 -10.99 8.27
N ALA A 38 0.07 -11.65 8.88
CA ALA A 38 1.48 -11.31 8.70
C ALA A 38 1.90 -11.32 7.23
N LEU A 39 1.37 -12.24 6.43
CA LEU A 39 1.73 -12.35 5.02
C LEU A 39 1.29 -11.12 4.20
N PHE A 40 0.07 -10.61 4.43
CA PHE A 40 -0.39 -9.41 3.74
C PHE A 40 0.32 -8.16 4.28
N ASN A 41 0.58 -8.11 5.59
CA ASN A 41 1.36 -7.05 6.21
C ASN A 41 2.80 -6.99 5.64
N GLU A 42 3.44 -8.13 5.40
CA GLU A 42 4.76 -8.20 4.75
C GLU A 42 4.71 -7.70 3.32
N ALA A 43 3.72 -8.09 2.53
CA ALA A 43 3.56 -7.64 1.14
C ALA A 43 3.31 -6.12 1.08
N MET A 44 2.46 -5.59 1.95
CA MET A 44 2.22 -4.15 2.06
C MET A 44 3.47 -3.39 2.54
N GLN A 45 4.23 -3.96 3.47
CA GLN A 45 5.51 -3.38 3.91
C GLN A 45 6.51 -3.35 2.75
N GLN A 46 6.62 -4.44 1.97
CA GLN A 46 7.49 -4.48 0.79
C GLN A 46 7.13 -3.39 -0.22
N LEU A 47 5.84 -3.18 -0.48
CA LEU A 47 5.37 -2.10 -1.35
C LEU A 47 5.71 -0.72 -0.76
N THR A 48 5.53 -0.53 0.54
CA THR A 48 5.88 0.72 1.24
C THR A 48 7.38 1.02 1.17
N ASP A 49 8.23 0.02 1.35
CA ASP A 49 9.68 0.17 1.27
C ASP A 49 10.12 0.60 -0.15
N ILE A 50 9.42 0.12 -1.17
CA ILE A 50 9.66 0.54 -2.56
C ILE A 50 9.15 1.96 -2.82
N VAL A 51 7.98 2.33 -2.30
CA VAL A 51 7.46 3.71 -2.36
C VAL A 51 8.46 4.70 -1.76
N VAL A 52 9.06 4.35 -0.63
CA VAL A 52 10.13 5.16 0.01
C VAL A 52 11.42 5.13 -0.83
N TYR A 53 11.79 3.97 -1.36
CA TYR A 53 12.98 3.83 -2.20
C TYR A 53 12.90 4.67 -3.48
N ASP A 54 11.76 4.67 -4.13
CA ASP A 54 11.48 5.38 -5.39
C ASP A 54 11.14 6.87 -5.17
N ILE A 55 11.03 7.30 -3.91
CA ILE A 55 10.74 8.71 -3.49
C ILE A 55 9.44 9.23 -4.13
N PHE A 56 8.35 8.46 -4.01
CA PHE A 56 7.05 8.91 -4.50
C PHE A 56 6.52 10.12 -3.73
N SER A 57 5.86 11.03 -4.45
CA SER A 57 5.11 12.13 -3.80
C SER A 57 3.95 11.56 -2.96
N PRO A 58 3.55 12.25 -1.87
CA PRO A 58 2.47 11.76 -1.01
C PRO A 58 1.16 11.44 -1.75
N PRO A 59 0.67 12.27 -2.68
CA PRO A 59 -0.51 11.94 -3.46
C PRO A 59 -0.31 10.70 -4.33
N VAL A 60 0.80 10.59 -5.04
CA VAL A 60 1.08 9.42 -5.90
C VAL A 60 1.24 8.15 -5.07
N ALA A 61 1.86 8.22 -3.90
CA ALA A 61 1.96 7.09 -2.98
C ALA A 61 0.56 6.56 -2.58
N SER A 62 -0.43 7.44 -2.35
CA SER A 62 -1.79 7.00 -2.03
C SER A 62 -2.42 6.20 -3.17
N ARG A 63 -2.11 6.56 -4.43
CA ARG A 63 -2.52 5.81 -5.62
C ARG A 63 -1.87 4.43 -5.67
N VAL A 64 -0.60 4.34 -5.30
CA VAL A 64 0.14 3.06 -5.24
C VAL A 64 -0.41 2.13 -4.17
N TYR A 65 -0.98 2.64 -3.08
CA TYR A 65 -1.61 1.80 -2.05
C TYR A 65 -3.02 1.36 -2.41
N VAL A 66 -3.86 2.24 -2.98
CA VAL A 66 -5.29 1.98 -3.12
C VAL A 66 -5.60 0.92 -4.19
N TYR A 67 -5.04 1.00 -5.38
CA TYR A 67 -5.37 0.07 -6.47
C TYR A 67 -4.95 -1.38 -6.21
N PRO A 68 -3.72 -1.66 -5.70
CA PRO A 68 -3.36 -3.03 -5.34
C PRO A 68 -4.27 -3.61 -4.26
N THR A 69 -4.64 -2.80 -3.26
CA THR A 69 -5.52 -3.24 -2.18
C THR A 69 -6.94 -3.52 -2.68
N ILE A 70 -7.47 -2.71 -3.61
CA ILE A 70 -8.74 -2.98 -4.28
C ILE A 70 -8.68 -4.31 -5.05
N ALA A 71 -7.59 -4.59 -5.76
CA ALA A 71 -7.43 -5.86 -6.48
C ALA A 71 -7.50 -7.07 -5.55
N ALA A 72 -6.78 -7.01 -4.42
CA ALA A 72 -6.84 -8.08 -3.42
C ALA A 72 -8.23 -8.22 -2.81
N TYR A 73 -8.85 -7.12 -2.40
CA TYR A 73 -10.19 -7.12 -1.81
C TYR A 73 -11.26 -7.69 -2.74
N SER A 74 -11.19 -7.36 -4.03
CA SER A 74 -12.16 -7.84 -5.03
C SER A 74 -12.20 -9.36 -5.10
N ILE A 75 -11.07 -10.04 -4.89
CA ILE A 75 -11.01 -11.49 -4.85
C ILE A 75 -11.56 -12.05 -3.55
N ILE A 76 -11.15 -11.52 -2.39
CA ILE A 76 -11.64 -12.02 -1.11
C ILE A 76 -13.13 -11.76 -0.89
N GLN A 77 -13.65 -10.67 -1.44
CA GLN A 77 -15.08 -10.37 -1.40
C GLN A 77 -15.90 -11.47 -2.11
N LYS A 78 -15.45 -11.93 -3.27
CA LYS A 78 -16.10 -13.04 -4.00
C LYS A 78 -16.03 -14.37 -3.24
N THR A 79 -15.00 -14.58 -2.45
CA THR A 79 -14.86 -15.76 -1.59
C THR A 79 -15.79 -15.70 -0.38
N HIS A 80 -16.00 -14.51 0.16
CA HIS A 80 -16.78 -14.27 1.37
C HIS A 80 -17.91 -13.23 1.16
N PRO A 81 -18.86 -13.46 0.23
CA PRO A 81 -19.86 -12.46 -0.15
C PRO A 81 -20.85 -12.12 0.97
N ASN A 82 -20.94 -12.96 2.00
CA ASN A 82 -21.76 -12.69 3.19
C ASN A 82 -21.00 -11.88 4.27
N LYS A 83 -19.68 -11.78 4.18
CA LYS A 83 -18.82 -11.03 5.11
C LYS A 83 -18.43 -9.67 4.54
N TYR A 84 -18.19 -9.59 3.25
CA TYR A 84 -17.71 -8.42 2.54
C TYR A 84 -18.67 -7.99 1.43
N MET A 85 -18.91 -6.69 1.33
CA MET A 85 -19.77 -6.12 0.28
C MET A 85 -19.00 -5.95 -1.03
N SER A 86 -19.67 -6.14 -2.16
CA SER A 86 -19.12 -5.77 -3.46
C SER A 86 -18.79 -4.28 -3.51
N LEU A 87 -17.73 -3.93 -4.20
CA LEU A 87 -17.34 -2.54 -4.46
C LEU A 87 -18.15 -1.92 -5.61
N GLU A 88 -18.87 -2.73 -6.39
CA GLU A 88 -19.74 -2.25 -7.46
C GLU A 88 -20.87 -1.38 -6.89
N GLY A 89 -21.02 -0.19 -7.48
CA GLY A 89 -21.95 0.82 -6.98
C GLY A 89 -21.48 1.60 -5.74
N GLN A 90 -20.34 1.23 -5.14
CA GLN A 90 -19.70 1.98 -4.05
C GLN A 90 -18.52 2.82 -4.53
N LEU A 91 -17.70 2.28 -5.45
CA LEU A 91 -16.60 3.01 -6.05
C LEU A 91 -17.01 3.60 -7.40
N THR A 92 -16.49 4.78 -7.70
CA THR A 92 -16.77 5.51 -8.94
C THR A 92 -16.33 4.71 -10.17
N ASP A 93 -17.26 4.43 -11.08
CA ASP A 93 -17.03 3.71 -12.33
C ASP A 93 -16.39 2.32 -12.17
N TYR A 94 -16.46 1.72 -10.98
CA TYR A 94 -15.99 0.38 -10.73
C TYR A 94 -17.00 -0.64 -11.24
N ILE A 95 -16.48 -1.64 -11.96
CA ILE A 95 -17.22 -2.81 -12.40
C ILE A 95 -16.61 -4.03 -11.70
N ASP A 96 -17.45 -4.89 -11.17
CA ASP A 96 -16.99 -6.06 -10.43
C ASP A 96 -16.11 -6.97 -11.30
N VAL A 97 -15.11 -7.56 -10.67
CA VAL A 97 -14.13 -8.41 -11.36
C VAL A 97 -14.72 -9.77 -11.74
N SER A 98 -14.07 -10.43 -12.69
CA SER A 98 -14.46 -11.76 -13.15
C SER A 98 -14.53 -12.79 -12.04
N ASP A 99 -15.51 -13.68 -12.10
CA ASP A 99 -15.65 -14.81 -11.19
C ASP A 99 -14.64 -15.93 -11.50
N TYR A 100 -14.37 -16.77 -10.51
CA TYR A 100 -13.57 -17.99 -10.68
C TYR A 100 -14.40 -19.24 -10.41
N SER A 101 -14.01 -20.35 -11.05
CA SER A 101 -14.71 -21.64 -10.89
C SER A 101 -13.76 -22.84 -10.75
N ASP A 102 -12.45 -22.66 -10.97
CA ASP A 102 -11.48 -23.77 -10.83
C ASP A 102 -11.22 -24.06 -9.35
N PRO A 103 -11.47 -25.29 -8.87
CA PRO A 103 -11.28 -25.65 -7.46
C PRO A 103 -9.82 -25.66 -7.00
N ASN A 104 -8.86 -25.52 -7.92
CA ASN A 104 -7.44 -25.42 -7.59
C ASN A 104 -6.98 -23.97 -7.38
N ILE A 105 -7.88 -23.01 -7.50
CA ILE A 105 -7.57 -21.63 -7.16
C ILE A 105 -7.64 -21.48 -5.64
N ILE A 106 -6.57 -20.98 -5.05
CA ILE A 106 -6.51 -20.58 -3.64
C ILE A 106 -6.76 -19.07 -3.59
N PRO A 107 -7.92 -18.62 -3.11
CA PRO A 107 -8.30 -17.21 -3.20
C PRO A 107 -7.30 -16.24 -2.55
N ASN A 108 -6.79 -16.57 -1.36
CA ASN A 108 -5.82 -15.72 -0.67
C ASN A 108 -4.50 -15.56 -1.46
N LEU A 109 -4.05 -16.63 -2.12
CA LEU A 109 -2.89 -16.57 -2.99
C LEU A 109 -3.16 -15.73 -4.25
N ALA A 110 -4.35 -15.90 -4.85
CA ALA A 110 -4.75 -15.10 -6.00
C ALA A 110 -4.89 -13.61 -5.64
N ALA A 111 -5.45 -13.30 -4.47
CA ALA A 111 -5.58 -11.94 -3.94
C ALA A 111 -4.20 -11.30 -3.72
N LEU A 112 -3.28 -12.02 -3.09
CA LEU A 112 -1.91 -11.57 -2.89
C LEU A 112 -1.18 -11.37 -4.23
N HIS A 113 -1.38 -12.28 -5.18
CA HIS A 113 -0.79 -12.15 -6.52
C HIS A 113 -1.33 -10.91 -7.25
N ALA A 114 -2.65 -10.69 -7.24
CA ALA A 114 -3.26 -9.51 -7.84
C ALA A 114 -2.74 -8.20 -7.22
N PHE A 115 -2.60 -8.16 -5.88
CA PHE A 115 -1.97 -7.05 -5.16
C PHE A 115 -0.56 -6.77 -5.68
N LEU A 116 0.28 -7.80 -5.79
CA LEU A 116 1.68 -7.65 -6.21
C LEU A 116 1.80 -7.24 -7.69
N VAL A 117 0.93 -7.75 -8.57
CA VAL A 117 0.93 -7.38 -9.99
C VAL A 117 0.50 -5.92 -10.16
N VAL A 118 -0.61 -5.50 -9.55
CA VAL A 118 -1.05 -4.10 -9.63
C VAL A 118 -0.03 -3.16 -8.98
N GLY A 119 0.53 -3.54 -7.83
CA GLY A 119 1.58 -2.77 -7.16
C GLY A 119 2.81 -2.58 -8.04
N LYS A 120 3.25 -3.64 -8.72
CA LYS A 120 4.39 -3.60 -9.65
C LYS A 120 4.21 -2.58 -10.77
N GLU A 121 3.03 -2.55 -11.40
CA GLU A 121 2.72 -1.65 -12.53
C GLU A 121 2.65 -0.17 -12.13
N LEU A 122 2.59 0.14 -10.84
CA LEU A 122 2.45 1.50 -10.32
C LEU A 122 3.75 2.08 -9.73
N ILE A 123 4.84 1.32 -9.72
CA ILE A 123 6.14 1.71 -9.16
C ILE A 123 7.23 1.77 -10.23
N PHE A 124 8.44 2.30 -9.88
CA PHE A 124 9.58 2.34 -10.80
C PHE A 124 10.51 1.12 -10.62
N SER A 125 10.71 0.67 -9.38
CA SER A 125 11.63 -0.42 -9.04
C SER A 125 10.95 -1.79 -9.10
N GLU A 126 10.34 -2.12 -10.25
CA GLU A 126 9.55 -3.34 -10.50
C GLU A 126 10.29 -4.63 -10.10
N ASN A 127 11.59 -4.69 -10.36
CA ASN A 127 12.43 -5.86 -10.05
C ASN A 127 12.43 -6.23 -8.55
N LYS A 128 12.13 -5.29 -7.66
CA LYS A 128 12.03 -5.56 -6.21
C LYS A 128 10.77 -6.36 -5.87
N ILE A 129 9.65 -6.06 -6.53
CA ILE A 129 8.42 -6.86 -6.40
C ILE A 129 8.61 -8.23 -7.03
N ASP A 130 9.26 -8.32 -8.21
CA ASP A 130 9.52 -9.60 -8.85
C ASP A 130 10.36 -10.51 -7.95
N ALA A 131 11.44 -9.99 -7.36
CA ALA A 131 12.28 -10.75 -6.45
C ALA A 131 11.55 -11.22 -5.19
N TYR A 132 10.72 -10.36 -4.59
CA TYR A 132 9.86 -10.72 -3.46
C TYR A 132 8.90 -11.84 -3.82
N ARG A 133 8.18 -11.70 -4.95
CA ARG A 133 7.19 -12.64 -5.44
C ARG A 133 7.81 -14.02 -5.75
N GLU A 134 8.94 -14.05 -6.43
CA GLU A 134 9.65 -15.30 -6.74
C GLU A 134 10.07 -16.05 -5.46
N ASN A 135 10.63 -15.33 -4.49
CA ASN A 135 11.03 -15.92 -3.22
C ASN A 135 9.82 -16.46 -2.44
N LEU A 136 8.74 -15.69 -2.35
CA LEU A 136 7.50 -16.09 -1.70
C LEU A 136 6.93 -17.38 -2.31
N TYR A 137 6.86 -17.47 -3.64
CA TYR A 137 6.31 -18.66 -4.29
C TYR A 137 7.20 -19.88 -4.09
N LYS A 138 8.51 -19.69 -4.04
CA LYS A 138 9.44 -20.78 -3.70
C LYS A 138 9.19 -21.29 -2.29
N GLU A 139 9.06 -20.40 -1.31
CA GLU A 139 8.79 -20.76 0.08
C GLU A 139 7.46 -21.49 0.24
N LEU A 140 6.36 -20.97 -0.33
CA LEU A 140 5.06 -21.63 -0.31
C LEU A 140 5.11 -23.03 -0.95
N ARG A 141 5.91 -23.19 -2.00
CA ARG A 141 6.14 -24.50 -2.62
C ARG A 141 6.90 -25.47 -1.70
N GLU A 142 7.87 -24.99 -0.95
CA GLU A 142 8.60 -25.77 0.06
C GLU A 142 7.69 -26.13 1.25
N GLU A 143 6.64 -25.36 1.51
CA GLU A 143 5.61 -25.59 2.52
C GLU A 143 4.45 -26.47 2.04
N GLY A 144 4.51 -26.99 0.81
CA GLY A 144 3.57 -28.01 0.29
C GLY A 144 2.61 -27.52 -0.78
N LEU A 145 2.63 -26.25 -1.19
CA LEU A 145 1.79 -25.72 -2.26
C LEU A 145 2.06 -26.46 -3.57
N SER A 146 1.05 -27.03 -4.22
CA SER A 146 1.21 -27.71 -5.48
C SER A 146 1.44 -26.75 -6.64
N ARG A 147 2.12 -27.21 -7.70
CA ARG A 147 2.30 -26.40 -8.92
C ARG A 147 0.97 -26.02 -9.58
N ARG A 148 -0.01 -26.89 -9.48
CA ARG A 148 -1.32 -26.68 -10.08
C ARG A 148 -2.07 -25.56 -9.38
N GLU A 149 -2.11 -25.62 -8.06
CA GLU A 149 -2.73 -24.56 -7.23
C GLU A 149 -2.03 -23.22 -7.42
N LEU A 150 -0.69 -23.20 -7.38
CA LEU A 150 0.08 -21.98 -7.64
C LEU A 150 -0.28 -21.37 -9.00
N ASN A 151 -0.19 -22.18 -10.08
CA ASN A 151 -0.42 -21.67 -11.42
C ASN A 151 -1.87 -21.19 -11.63
N LYS A 152 -2.86 -21.90 -11.06
CA LYS A 152 -4.27 -21.49 -11.18
C LYS A 152 -4.60 -20.24 -10.38
N SER A 153 -4.01 -20.09 -9.22
CA SER A 153 -4.14 -18.86 -8.41
C SER A 153 -3.47 -17.67 -9.08
N ILE A 154 -2.29 -17.85 -9.65
CA ILE A 154 -1.60 -16.82 -10.45
C ILE A 154 -2.46 -16.43 -11.66
N GLU A 155 -2.94 -17.39 -12.44
CA GLU A 155 -3.76 -17.13 -13.64
C GLU A 155 -4.99 -16.26 -13.30
N TYR A 156 -5.70 -16.60 -12.24
CA TYR A 156 -6.86 -15.82 -11.79
C TYR A 156 -6.45 -14.43 -11.23
N GLY A 157 -5.41 -14.37 -10.42
CA GLY A 157 -4.90 -13.11 -9.90
C GLY A 157 -4.46 -12.14 -10.99
N GLU A 158 -3.84 -12.64 -12.08
CA GLU A 158 -3.48 -11.85 -13.27
C GLU A 158 -4.73 -11.29 -14.00
N ILE A 159 -5.79 -12.09 -14.12
CA ILE A 159 -7.05 -11.65 -14.73
C ILE A 159 -7.59 -10.45 -13.95
N VAL A 160 -7.73 -10.58 -12.63
CA VAL A 160 -8.24 -9.52 -11.77
C VAL A 160 -7.32 -8.30 -11.77
N ALA A 161 -6.01 -8.50 -11.67
CA ALA A 161 -5.04 -7.41 -11.73
C ALA A 161 -5.19 -6.58 -13.02
N ASN A 162 -5.32 -7.25 -14.16
CA ASN A 162 -5.52 -6.57 -15.45
C ASN A 162 -6.86 -5.84 -15.55
N GLU A 163 -7.92 -6.33 -14.91
CA GLU A 163 -9.21 -5.63 -14.83
C GLU A 163 -9.10 -4.35 -14.01
N ILE A 164 -8.46 -4.43 -12.84
CA ILE A 164 -8.21 -3.27 -11.98
C ILE A 164 -7.29 -2.24 -12.65
N LEU A 165 -6.23 -2.68 -13.32
CA LEU A 165 -5.33 -1.78 -14.05
C LEU A 165 -6.04 -1.03 -15.18
N ARG A 166 -6.93 -1.71 -15.94
CA ARG A 166 -7.75 -1.04 -16.96
C ARG A 166 -8.70 0.00 -16.37
N TRP A 167 -9.27 -0.28 -15.19
CA TRP A 167 -10.09 0.70 -14.49
C TRP A 167 -9.25 1.86 -13.94
N ALA A 168 -8.05 1.58 -13.40
CA ALA A 168 -7.10 2.58 -12.93
C ALA A 168 -6.61 3.51 -14.07
N ASP A 169 -6.44 2.99 -15.28
CA ASP A 169 -6.01 3.77 -16.44
C ASP A 169 -7.02 4.87 -16.85
N ASN A 170 -8.24 4.80 -16.37
CA ASN A 170 -9.30 5.79 -16.61
C ASN A 170 -9.49 6.77 -15.45
N ASP A 171 -8.52 6.89 -14.53
CA ASP A 171 -8.59 7.79 -13.37
C ASP A 171 -8.08 9.22 -13.64
N PHE A 172 -7.71 9.53 -14.85
CA PHE A 172 -7.10 10.80 -15.29
C PHE A 172 -5.66 11.04 -14.82
N TYR A 173 -5.03 10.11 -14.11
CA TYR A 173 -3.63 10.28 -13.67
C TYR A 173 -2.68 10.56 -14.82
N LYS A 174 -2.77 9.82 -15.93
CA LYS A 174 -1.91 10.01 -17.11
C LYS A 174 -2.13 11.38 -17.77
N GLN A 175 -3.37 11.84 -17.78
CA GLN A 175 -3.74 13.14 -18.35
C GLN A 175 -3.17 14.30 -17.53
N THR A 176 -3.19 14.21 -16.19
CA THR A 176 -2.61 15.26 -15.33
C THR A 176 -1.13 15.48 -15.56
N ARG A 177 -0.39 14.45 -16.05
CA ARG A 177 1.04 14.56 -16.39
C ARG A 177 1.31 15.46 -17.59
N THR A 178 0.30 15.74 -18.40
CA THR A 178 0.39 16.60 -19.61
C THR A 178 -0.05 18.04 -19.36
N TYR A 179 -0.60 18.33 -18.18
CA TYR A 179 -1.09 19.67 -17.84
C TYR A 179 0.05 20.62 -17.49
N PRO A 180 -0.17 21.95 -17.64
CA PRO A 180 0.83 22.95 -17.27
C PRO A 180 1.25 22.80 -15.81
N LYS A 181 2.53 23.03 -15.52
CA LYS A 181 3.02 23.11 -14.13
C LYS A 181 2.36 24.29 -13.41
N TYR A 182 2.40 24.24 -12.06
CA TYR A 182 1.92 25.34 -11.23
C TYR A 182 2.62 26.66 -11.63
N THR A 183 1.82 27.69 -11.88
CA THR A 183 2.33 29.04 -12.17
C THR A 183 2.40 29.85 -10.89
N ILE A 184 3.62 30.30 -10.53
CA ILE A 184 3.84 31.11 -9.33
C ILE A 184 3.08 32.42 -9.42
N GLN A 185 2.18 32.66 -8.47
CA GLN A 185 1.43 33.89 -8.34
C GLN A 185 2.24 34.97 -7.62
N GLN A 186 2.05 36.25 -8.00
CA GLN A 186 2.78 37.36 -7.36
C GLN A 186 2.17 37.78 -6.01
N ASP A 187 0.89 37.58 -5.81
CA ASP A 187 0.18 37.91 -4.57
C ASP A 187 0.65 36.99 -3.41
N ASP A 188 0.92 37.59 -2.25
CA ASP A 188 1.47 36.89 -1.08
C ASP A 188 0.50 35.90 -0.43
N LYS A 189 -0.77 35.94 -0.78
CA LYS A 189 -1.76 34.95 -0.33
C LYS A 189 -1.59 33.56 -0.98
N TYR A 190 -0.85 33.47 -2.08
CA TYR A 190 -0.62 32.20 -2.77
C TYR A 190 0.74 31.62 -2.40
N TRP A 191 0.80 30.30 -2.46
CA TRP A 191 2.03 29.56 -2.22
C TRP A 191 3.14 29.95 -3.19
N LYS A 192 4.35 30.07 -2.67
CA LYS A 192 5.58 30.30 -3.45
C LYS A 192 6.65 29.32 -3.00
N PRO A 193 7.55 28.85 -3.89
CA PRO A 193 8.69 28.04 -3.51
C PRO A 193 9.57 28.75 -2.50
N THR A 194 10.08 28.01 -1.52
CA THR A 194 10.94 28.55 -0.45
C THR A 194 12.37 28.01 -0.55
N PRO A 195 13.37 28.80 -0.08
CA PRO A 195 14.74 28.31 0.03
C PRO A 195 14.83 27.07 0.96
N PRO A 196 15.90 26.24 0.84
CA PRO A 196 17.03 26.39 -0.10
C PRO A 196 16.77 25.84 -1.50
N ASP A 197 15.82 24.90 -1.67
CA ASP A 197 15.72 24.12 -2.90
C ASP A 197 14.73 24.69 -3.91
N TYR A 198 13.87 25.64 -3.51
CA TYR A 198 12.84 26.23 -4.36
C TYR A 198 12.04 25.16 -5.14
N MET A 199 11.62 24.12 -4.45
CA MET A 199 10.89 22.99 -5.06
C MET A 199 9.62 23.46 -5.77
N GLU A 200 9.31 22.83 -6.90
CA GLU A 200 8.07 23.08 -7.64
C GLU A 200 6.85 22.58 -6.84
N GLY A 201 5.66 23.11 -7.18
CA GLY A 201 4.40 22.61 -6.60
C GLY A 201 4.19 21.13 -6.93
N ILE A 202 3.92 20.34 -5.89
CA ILE A 202 3.76 18.90 -6.02
C ILE A 202 2.36 18.59 -6.54
N GLU A 203 2.27 17.85 -7.65
CA GLU A 203 1.02 17.32 -8.19
C GLU A 203 -0.10 18.36 -8.33
N PRO A 204 0.11 19.52 -8.99
CA PRO A 204 -0.81 20.67 -8.96
C PRO A 204 -2.21 20.38 -9.55
N HIS A 205 -2.40 19.23 -10.17
CA HIS A 205 -3.68 18.81 -10.78
C HIS A 205 -4.24 17.54 -10.14
N TRP A 206 -3.84 17.21 -8.92
CA TRP A 206 -4.29 15.99 -8.23
C TRP A 206 -5.80 15.98 -7.99
N ASN A 207 -6.42 17.14 -7.82
CA ASN A 207 -7.89 17.31 -7.72
C ASN A 207 -8.66 16.99 -9.03
N LYS A 208 -7.99 16.69 -10.13
CA LYS A 208 -8.61 16.25 -11.40
C LYS A 208 -8.68 14.73 -11.53
N ILE A 209 -8.07 14.00 -10.61
CA ILE A 209 -8.10 12.55 -10.60
C ILE A 209 -9.48 12.09 -10.12
N ARG A 210 -9.98 11.00 -10.69
CA ARG A 210 -11.26 10.40 -10.31
C ARG A 210 -11.21 9.93 -8.87
N PRO A 211 -12.06 10.44 -7.97
CA PRO A 211 -12.14 9.94 -6.60
C PRO A 211 -12.73 8.53 -6.54
N MET A 212 -12.51 7.84 -5.43
CA MET A 212 -13.05 6.51 -5.18
C MET A 212 -14.50 6.56 -4.71
N VAL A 213 -14.79 7.29 -3.64
CA VAL A 213 -16.12 7.28 -2.98
C VAL A 213 -16.72 8.66 -2.77
N ILE A 214 -15.91 9.73 -2.72
CA ILE A 214 -16.46 11.07 -2.50
C ILE A 214 -17.21 11.55 -3.76
N PRO A 215 -18.43 12.08 -3.61
CA PRO A 215 -19.27 12.50 -4.74
C PRO A 215 -18.74 13.78 -5.43
N SER A 216 -17.92 14.57 -4.72
CA SER A 216 -17.34 15.82 -5.22
C SER A 216 -16.03 16.07 -4.45
N VAL A 217 -15.05 16.64 -5.14
CA VAL A 217 -13.72 16.91 -4.57
C VAL A 217 -13.74 17.99 -3.48
N ASP A 218 -14.70 18.89 -3.54
CA ASP A 218 -14.88 20.04 -2.65
C ASP A 218 -15.73 19.75 -1.39
N ILE A 219 -16.28 18.53 -1.26
CA ILE A 219 -17.23 18.19 -0.17
C ILE A 219 -16.63 18.36 1.23
N PHE A 220 -15.32 18.23 1.37
CA PHE A 220 -14.61 18.38 2.64
C PHE A 220 -13.74 19.64 2.69
N ASN A 221 -13.89 20.56 1.76
CA ASN A 221 -13.12 21.79 1.77
C ASN A 221 -13.33 22.55 3.09
N PRO A 222 -12.28 22.95 3.79
CA PRO A 222 -12.38 23.73 5.01
C PRO A 222 -12.91 25.14 4.69
N PRO A 223 -13.39 25.88 5.71
CA PRO A 223 -13.69 27.29 5.50
C PRO A 223 -12.43 28.05 5.08
N ALA A 224 -12.62 29.13 4.32
CA ALA A 224 -11.52 29.97 3.87
C ALA A 224 -10.60 30.39 5.03
N PRO A 225 -9.28 30.41 4.82
CA PRO A 225 -8.34 30.85 5.85
C PRO A 225 -8.58 32.30 6.23
N LEU A 226 -8.07 32.70 7.40
CA LEU A 226 -8.14 34.09 7.83
C LEU A 226 -7.48 35.01 6.82
N ALA A 227 -8.13 36.14 6.55
CA ALA A 227 -7.51 37.19 5.74
C ALA A 227 -6.21 37.69 6.40
N ILE A 228 -5.17 37.90 5.61
CA ILE A 228 -3.89 38.41 6.07
C ILE A 228 -4.10 39.82 6.68
N ASP A 229 -3.91 39.92 7.99
CA ASP A 229 -4.01 41.16 8.74
C ASP A 229 -2.88 41.26 9.76
N MET A 230 -1.86 42.04 9.43
CA MET A 230 -0.65 42.22 10.27
C MET A 230 -0.84 43.23 11.41
N ARG A 231 -2.06 43.77 11.63
CA ARG A 231 -2.32 44.65 12.75
C ARG A 231 -2.21 43.88 14.08
N ARG A 232 -1.46 44.42 15.04
CA ARG A 232 -1.34 43.80 16.36
C ARG A 232 -2.71 43.59 17.00
N GLY A 233 -2.95 42.36 17.46
CA GLY A 233 -4.23 41.97 18.10
C GLY A 233 -5.29 41.50 17.13
N SER A 234 -5.09 41.53 15.81
CA SER A 234 -5.94 40.84 14.87
C SER A 234 -5.84 39.34 15.10
N LYS A 235 -6.89 38.58 14.67
CA LYS A 235 -6.88 37.14 14.81
C LYS A 235 -5.74 36.49 14.03
N PHE A 236 -5.50 36.94 12.80
CA PHE A 236 -4.39 36.45 11.97
C PHE A 236 -3.02 36.72 12.63
N TYR A 237 -2.79 37.95 13.12
CA TYR A 237 -1.53 38.31 13.79
C TYR A 237 -1.28 37.46 15.03
N ASN A 238 -2.30 37.21 15.84
CA ASN A 238 -2.15 36.39 17.05
C ASN A 238 -1.78 34.94 16.73
N GLU A 239 -2.44 34.31 15.75
CA GLU A 239 -2.09 32.97 15.30
C GLU A 239 -0.70 32.88 14.68
N LEU A 240 -0.31 33.87 13.85
CA LEU A 240 1.04 33.97 13.29
C LEU A 240 2.10 34.07 14.40
N MET A 241 1.86 34.91 15.42
CA MET A 241 2.79 35.08 16.52
C MET A 241 2.87 33.87 17.44
N GLU A 242 1.85 33.07 17.53
CA GLU A 242 1.90 31.76 18.21
C GLU A 242 2.87 30.82 17.50
N VAL A 243 2.71 30.63 16.18
CA VAL A 243 3.64 29.82 15.37
C VAL A 243 5.08 30.31 15.48
N TYR A 244 5.28 31.62 15.39
CA TYR A 244 6.59 32.23 15.50
C TYR A 244 7.27 31.92 16.85
N ARG A 245 6.55 32.10 17.99
CA ARG A 245 7.10 31.82 19.32
C ARG A 245 7.43 30.35 19.54
N LEU A 246 6.54 29.44 19.07
CA LEU A 246 6.82 28.02 19.16
C LEU A 246 8.05 27.63 18.34
N GLY A 247 8.22 28.21 17.15
CA GLY A 247 9.41 27.99 16.32
C GLY A 247 10.71 28.49 16.99
N GLU A 248 10.67 29.63 17.65
CA GLU A 248 11.82 30.12 18.43
C GLU A 248 12.13 29.17 19.59
N GLN A 249 11.13 28.78 20.38
CA GLN A 249 11.30 27.88 21.52
C GLN A 249 11.89 26.51 21.09
N VAL A 250 11.38 25.92 20.02
CA VAL A 250 11.93 24.66 19.49
C VAL A 250 13.39 24.78 19.11
N THR A 251 13.80 25.92 18.55
CA THR A 251 15.20 26.21 18.20
C THR A 251 16.08 26.39 19.43
N GLU A 252 15.61 27.12 20.43
CA GLU A 252 16.33 27.38 21.68
C GLU A 252 16.55 26.10 22.50
N ASP A 253 15.53 25.21 22.53
CA ASP A 253 15.59 23.96 23.25
C ASP A 253 16.35 22.85 22.48
N ASN A 254 17.07 23.19 21.41
CA ASN A 254 17.79 22.24 20.54
C ASN A 254 16.93 21.04 20.07
N ASN A 255 15.66 21.27 19.79
CA ASN A 255 14.67 20.24 19.39
C ASN A 255 14.37 19.18 20.50
N GLU A 256 14.59 19.50 21.77
CA GLU A 256 14.27 18.58 22.88
C GLU A 256 12.86 18.78 23.46
N SER A 257 12.17 19.86 23.07
CA SER A 257 10.82 20.15 23.54
C SER A 257 9.80 19.07 23.09
N GLU A 258 8.64 19.01 23.74
CA GLU A 258 7.56 18.09 23.38
C GLU A 258 7.02 18.44 21.98
N GLU A 259 6.88 19.69 21.66
CA GLU A 259 6.45 20.19 20.35
C GLU A 259 7.41 19.76 19.24
N ALA A 260 8.72 19.84 19.48
CA ALA A 260 9.72 19.35 18.54
C ALA A 260 9.62 17.85 18.30
N LYS A 261 9.39 17.06 19.35
CA LYS A 261 9.21 15.61 19.25
C LYS A 261 7.94 15.25 18.50
N ILE A 262 6.83 15.96 18.74
CA ILE A 262 5.59 15.79 18.00
C ILE A 262 5.80 16.11 16.51
N ALA A 263 6.44 17.24 16.22
CA ALA A 263 6.74 17.63 14.84
C ALA A 263 7.63 16.60 14.14
N ALA A 264 8.67 16.11 14.80
CA ALA A 264 9.56 15.10 14.26
C ALA A 264 8.86 13.75 14.00
N PHE A 265 7.92 13.36 14.87
CA PHE A 265 7.11 12.14 14.70
C PHE A 265 6.21 12.22 13.46
N TRP A 266 5.58 13.38 13.24
CA TRP A 266 4.67 13.59 12.11
C TRP A 266 5.39 14.10 10.85
N ASP A 267 6.71 14.31 10.89
CA ASP A 267 7.48 14.71 9.71
C ASP A 267 7.65 13.54 8.73
N CYS A 268 6.68 13.38 7.86
CA CYS A 268 6.63 12.39 6.79
C CYS A 268 6.98 13.01 5.42
N ASN A 269 7.79 14.07 5.38
CA ASN A 269 8.22 14.71 4.13
C ASN A 269 9.26 13.85 3.40
N PRO A 270 8.96 13.22 2.25
CA PRO A 270 9.92 12.39 1.51
C PRO A 270 11.00 13.19 0.79
N TYR A 271 10.87 14.51 0.73
CA TYR A 271 11.74 15.40 -0.07
C TYR A 271 12.78 16.16 0.75
N VAL A 272 13.16 15.68 1.91
CA VAL A 272 14.23 16.33 2.68
C VAL A 272 15.55 16.16 1.95
N SER A 273 16.04 17.22 1.35
CA SER A 273 17.35 17.29 0.73
C SER A 273 18.29 18.18 1.50
N TYR A 274 19.57 17.88 1.48
CA TYR A 274 20.61 18.75 2.01
C TYR A 274 21.82 18.77 1.09
N HIS A 275 22.48 19.92 1.03
CA HIS A 275 23.66 20.12 0.21
C HIS A 275 24.94 20.02 1.03
N LYS A 276 25.94 19.31 0.51
CA LYS A 276 27.28 19.29 1.05
C LYS A 276 28.26 19.62 -0.09
N GLY A 277 28.69 20.86 -0.17
CA GLY A 277 29.42 21.38 -1.32
C GLY A 277 28.55 21.38 -2.58
N HIS A 278 29.01 20.75 -3.66
CA HIS A 278 28.26 20.61 -4.92
C HIS A 278 27.38 19.36 -4.99
N ALA A 279 27.38 18.52 -3.95
CA ALA A 279 26.60 17.30 -3.91
C ALA A 279 25.28 17.54 -3.13
N MET A 280 24.17 17.08 -3.72
CA MET A 280 22.87 17.03 -3.08
C MET A 280 22.63 15.62 -2.57
N PHE A 281 22.17 15.51 -1.34
CA PHE A 281 21.79 14.26 -0.70
C PHE A 281 20.31 14.33 -0.33
N ALA A 282 19.58 13.24 -0.55
CA ALA A 282 18.20 13.12 -0.12
C ALA A 282 18.09 12.12 1.03
N ILE A 283 17.35 12.49 2.08
CA ILE A 283 16.93 11.56 3.11
C ILE A 283 15.59 11.00 2.66
N LYS A 284 15.56 9.68 2.43
CA LYS A 284 14.33 8.97 2.07
C LYS A 284 13.49 8.77 3.32
N LYS A 285 12.29 9.30 3.34
CA LYS A 285 11.33 9.17 4.43
C LYS A 285 10.02 8.58 3.95
N ILE A 286 9.27 8.03 4.88
CA ILE A 286 7.91 7.57 4.65
C ILE A 286 7.00 8.76 4.33
N THR A 287 6.04 8.57 3.43
CA THR A 287 5.00 9.57 3.16
C THR A 287 3.93 9.58 4.25
N PRO A 288 3.11 10.65 4.38
CA PRO A 288 1.97 10.65 5.30
C PRO A 288 1.04 9.45 5.07
N GLY A 289 0.77 9.10 3.82
CA GLY A 289 0.00 7.89 3.49
C GLY A 289 0.66 6.62 3.99
N GLY A 290 1.98 6.47 3.76
CA GLY A 290 2.74 5.32 4.26
C GLY A 290 2.75 5.23 5.79
N HIS A 291 2.73 6.35 6.50
CA HIS A 291 2.61 6.37 7.96
C HIS A 291 1.28 5.74 8.42
N TRP A 292 0.16 6.12 7.80
CA TRP A 292 -1.15 5.54 8.09
C TRP A 292 -1.24 4.05 7.71
N ILE A 293 -0.61 3.64 6.62
CA ILE A 293 -0.44 2.22 6.25
C ILE A 293 0.33 1.46 7.35
N GLY A 294 1.40 2.04 7.89
CA GLY A 294 2.14 1.47 9.01
C GLY A 294 1.31 1.36 10.30
N ILE A 295 0.49 2.37 10.62
CA ILE A 295 -0.47 2.32 11.74
C ILE A 295 -1.49 1.20 11.51
N THR A 296 -1.99 1.03 10.28
CA THR A 296 -2.92 -0.05 9.94
C THR A 296 -2.30 -1.42 10.18
N LYS A 297 -1.02 -1.62 9.82
CA LYS A 297 -0.28 -2.84 10.14
C LYS A 297 -0.31 -3.15 11.64
N ILE A 298 0.04 -2.17 12.46
CA ILE A 298 0.03 -2.34 13.93
C ILE A 298 -1.38 -2.68 14.44
N ALA A 299 -2.41 -2.02 13.90
CA ALA A 299 -3.79 -2.25 14.30
C ALA A 299 -4.26 -3.67 13.95
N THR A 300 -3.98 -4.16 12.75
CA THR A 300 -4.36 -5.52 12.31
C THR A 300 -3.62 -6.60 13.11
N GLU A 301 -2.35 -6.38 13.46
CA GLU A 301 -1.58 -7.27 14.32
C GLU A 301 -2.15 -7.32 15.74
N LEU A 302 -2.48 -6.17 16.33
CA LEU A 302 -3.06 -6.11 17.68
C LEU A 302 -4.48 -6.69 17.75
N ALA A 303 -5.26 -6.56 16.67
CA ALA A 303 -6.60 -7.14 16.56
C ALA A 303 -6.57 -8.65 16.35
N ASN A 304 -5.43 -9.23 15.99
CA ASN A 304 -5.26 -10.59 15.50
C ASN A 304 -6.18 -10.86 14.28
N ASP A 305 -6.20 -9.93 13.35
CA ASP A 305 -6.96 -10.06 12.12
C ASP A 305 -6.50 -11.27 11.30
N SER A 306 -7.41 -11.90 10.57
CA SER A 306 -7.08 -12.84 9.51
C SER A 306 -6.56 -12.11 8.26
N PHE A 307 -6.04 -12.85 7.29
CA PHE A 307 -5.54 -12.31 6.02
C PHE A 307 -6.59 -11.44 5.30
N ASP A 308 -7.83 -11.90 5.24
CA ASP A 308 -8.94 -11.20 4.59
C ASP A 308 -9.41 -9.96 5.38
N GLU A 309 -9.38 -10.02 6.72
CA GLU A 309 -9.69 -8.88 7.58
C GLU A 309 -8.64 -7.78 7.46
N ALA A 310 -7.37 -8.15 7.39
CA ALA A 310 -6.30 -7.19 7.14
C ALA A 310 -6.48 -6.47 5.79
N ILE A 311 -6.78 -7.20 4.71
CA ILE A 311 -7.06 -6.59 3.40
C ILE A 311 -8.21 -5.59 3.49
N ASN A 312 -9.30 -5.94 4.20
CA ASN A 312 -10.43 -5.02 4.39
C ASN A 312 -10.03 -3.75 5.16
N SER A 313 -9.21 -3.87 6.20
CA SER A 313 -8.70 -2.73 6.97
C SER A 313 -7.82 -1.82 6.10
N TYR A 314 -6.91 -2.38 5.34
CA TYR A 314 -6.08 -1.62 4.39
C TYR A 314 -6.89 -0.98 3.26
N LEU A 315 -7.95 -1.63 2.78
CA LEU A 315 -8.84 -1.07 1.77
C LEU A 315 -9.46 0.25 2.24
N GLN A 316 -10.07 0.24 3.43
CA GLN A 316 -10.73 1.41 3.98
C GLN A 316 -9.74 2.58 4.18
N VAL A 317 -8.56 2.29 4.74
CA VAL A 317 -7.52 3.29 4.94
C VAL A 317 -6.99 3.82 3.61
N SER A 318 -6.73 2.94 2.64
CA SER A 318 -6.18 3.35 1.33
C SER A 318 -7.17 4.20 0.53
N ILE A 319 -8.47 3.87 0.56
CA ILE A 319 -9.51 4.70 -0.08
C ILE A 319 -9.59 6.07 0.60
N ALA A 320 -9.62 6.11 1.94
CA ALA A 320 -9.67 7.36 2.69
C ALA A 320 -8.44 8.25 2.41
N LEU A 321 -7.25 7.66 2.30
CA LEU A 321 -6.02 8.37 1.95
C LEU A 321 -6.10 8.95 0.54
N PHE A 322 -6.52 8.16 -0.43
CA PHE A 322 -6.58 8.57 -1.83
C PHE A 322 -7.56 9.73 -2.03
N ASP A 323 -8.79 9.58 -1.56
CA ASP A 323 -9.82 10.61 -1.65
C ASP A 323 -9.48 11.84 -0.79
N GLY A 324 -8.86 11.63 0.38
CA GLY A 324 -8.37 12.70 1.24
C GLY A 324 -7.32 13.58 0.56
N PHE A 325 -6.37 12.97 -0.20
CA PHE A 325 -5.41 13.75 -0.99
C PHE A 325 -6.07 14.50 -2.14
N ILE A 326 -7.08 13.92 -2.80
CA ILE A 326 -7.82 14.60 -3.87
C ILE A 326 -8.53 15.84 -3.31
N SER A 327 -9.25 15.70 -2.20
CA SER A 327 -9.95 16.81 -1.55
C SER A 327 -8.98 17.86 -1.03
N CYS A 328 -7.86 17.45 -0.41
CA CYS A 328 -6.82 18.37 0.09
C CYS A 328 -6.20 19.21 -1.04
N TRP A 329 -6.00 18.63 -2.22
CA TRP A 329 -5.45 19.34 -3.38
C TRP A 329 -6.49 20.20 -4.13
N ASP A 330 -7.76 20.10 -3.80
CA ASP A 330 -8.82 21.00 -4.31
C ASP A 330 -8.89 22.32 -3.53
N THR A 331 -8.50 22.29 -2.27
CA THR A 331 -8.48 23.47 -1.39
C THR A 331 -7.37 24.45 -1.74
#